data_de1dc8c50da889d15ead1c71deb579d2
#
_entry.id   de1dc8c50da889d15ead1c71deb579d2
#
_cell.length_a   1.000
_cell.length_b   1.000
_cell.length_c   1.000
_cell.angle_alpha   90.00
_cell.angle_beta   90.00
_cell.angle_gamma   90.00
#
_symmetry.space_group_name_H-M   'P 1'
#
loop_
_entity.id
_entity.type
_entity.pdbx_description
1 polymer ?
#
loop_
_entity_poly.entity_id
_entity_poly.type
_entity_poly.pdbx_seq_one_letter_code
_entity_poly.pdbx_strand_id
1 'polypeptide(L)'
;MTKVVIDPITRIEGHLRITVEVENGKVKDAWNTCTLFRGFEIFMENIDPRDTWHYAQRICGVCPNPHALNSATAAERAMGVATVPDNARLVRNMLDATQLGYDSILWFYILNAFDYVNVPDILNAKTTDPELMAIQAQVKAQATSGEVNFLSNHYWGHPGYVLPPEANLTLTAHYLQAIDAQQAANQACAVIAGKFPMIMTMAAGGITQLPDVSDINYYLDRMGIVKDFTENVMWPDLIAVAGAYPELATFGKGVGNFLTWGLLDEKGQLPENRLFPRGGIFGGQLKVEKVDPAEARLYTQHSYYEDDMGKGQKPFDVGQKAIKFDGYPPIDGPDFPTGKYDWTRAARYPSPAGKDVPMEVGPLAEVLVAYVSGQKDVVKYVDEALAAIGQTGHPEVLVSNLGRVAARVIKARVNVDYAAQWGMDLLANIKAGDTSCFTEPNLMAEGEGISGYDAPRGALSHYCRVKGGKTVKYAAVPASNWNLAPRDDMGVRGPVEEALIGTPVADPTQPLEILRTVHTFDP
;
A
#
# COMPACT_ATOMS: atom_id res chain seq x y z
N MET A 1 -33.81 -1.98 5.80
CA MET A 1 -32.34 -2.21 5.91
C MET A 1 -31.99 -3.35 4.98
N THR A 2 -31.05 -3.15 4.06
CA THR A 2 -30.61 -4.18 3.11
C THR A 2 -29.17 -4.55 3.45
N LYS A 3 -28.88 -5.85 3.60
CA LYS A 3 -27.50 -6.34 3.76
C LYS A 3 -26.92 -6.61 2.38
N VAL A 4 -25.72 -6.07 2.12
CA VAL A 4 -24.94 -6.29 0.89
C VAL A 4 -23.64 -6.97 1.25
N VAL A 5 -23.32 -8.03 0.51
CA VAL A 5 -22.09 -8.80 0.69
C VAL A 5 -21.33 -8.84 -0.63
N ILE A 6 -20.08 -8.47 -0.59
CA ILE A 6 -19.16 -8.57 -1.73
C ILE A 6 -18.07 -9.57 -1.34
N ASP A 7 -18.12 -10.77 -1.91
CA ASP A 7 -17.23 -11.89 -1.58
C ASP A 7 -16.91 -12.71 -2.84
N PRO A 8 -15.67 -12.67 -3.34
CA PRO A 8 -14.57 -11.84 -2.88
C PRO A 8 -14.61 -10.40 -3.44
N ILE A 9 -13.92 -9.48 -2.77
CA ILE A 9 -13.45 -8.25 -3.41
C ILE A 9 -12.38 -8.65 -4.42
N THR A 10 -12.54 -8.24 -5.67
CA THR A 10 -11.59 -8.51 -6.78
C THR A 10 -10.62 -7.34 -6.98
N ARG A 11 -9.56 -7.55 -7.76
CA ARG A 11 -8.53 -6.54 -8.08
C ARG A 11 -7.84 -5.98 -6.82
N ILE A 12 -7.49 -6.89 -5.91
CA ILE A 12 -6.73 -6.64 -4.69
C ILE A 12 -5.64 -7.70 -4.51
N GLU A 13 -4.73 -7.51 -3.57
CA GLU A 13 -3.82 -8.56 -3.12
C GLU A 13 -4.41 -9.29 -1.90
N GLY A 14 -4.52 -10.62 -2.00
CA GLY A 14 -5.09 -11.46 -0.95
C GLY A 14 -6.60 -11.68 -1.10
N HIS A 15 -7.26 -11.98 0.01
CA HIS A 15 -8.67 -12.40 0.01
C HIS A 15 -9.46 -11.58 1.02
N LEU A 16 -10.46 -10.86 0.54
CA LEU A 16 -11.28 -9.95 1.34
C LEU A 16 -12.76 -10.11 1.01
N ARG A 17 -13.59 -10.17 2.05
CA ARG A 17 -15.03 -10.02 2.00
C ARG A 17 -15.43 -8.71 2.67
N ILE A 18 -16.34 -7.96 2.07
CA ILE A 18 -16.97 -6.79 2.68
C ILE A 18 -18.45 -7.08 2.87
N THR A 19 -18.92 -6.84 4.08
CA THR A 19 -20.36 -6.90 4.44
C THR A 19 -20.78 -5.51 4.89
N VAL A 20 -21.88 -4.98 4.35
CA VAL A 20 -22.43 -3.71 4.79
C VAL A 20 -23.94 -3.80 5.01
N GLU A 21 -24.45 -2.97 5.91
CA GLU A 21 -25.86 -2.68 6.06
C GLU A 21 -26.19 -1.35 5.40
N VAL A 22 -27.13 -1.36 4.46
CA VAL A 22 -27.58 -0.17 3.73
C VAL A 22 -28.96 0.25 4.23
N GLU A 23 -29.09 1.50 4.62
CA GLU A 23 -30.33 2.12 5.06
C GLU A 23 -30.48 3.51 4.41
N ASN A 24 -31.65 3.77 3.80
CA ASN A 24 -31.92 5.03 3.10
C ASN A 24 -30.86 5.41 2.02
N GLY A 25 -30.37 4.40 1.26
CA GLY A 25 -29.41 4.59 0.19
C GLY A 25 -27.98 4.93 0.66
N LYS A 26 -27.64 4.66 1.93
CA LYS A 26 -26.30 4.87 2.49
C LYS A 26 -25.87 3.70 3.36
N VAL A 27 -24.58 3.47 3.41
CA VAL A 27 -23.99 2.51 4.34
C VAL A 27 -24.15 3.01 5.78
N LYS A 28 -24.80 2.20 6.60
CA LYS A 28 -25.05 2.44 8.03
C LYS A 28 -24.03 1.74 8.91
N ASP A 29 -23.69 0.50 8.57
CA ASP A 29 -22.67 -0.28 9.26
C ASP A 29 -21.89 -1.16 8.28
N ALA A 30 -20.64 -1.50 8.64
CA ALA A 30 -19.73 -2.21 7.78
C ALA A 30 -18.80 -3.15 8.56
N TRP A 31 -18.42 -4.26 7.92
CA TRP A 31 -17.45 -5.25 8.42
C TRP A 31 -16.57 -5.70 7.25
N ASN A 32 -15.28 -5.76 7.49
CA ASN A 32 -14.35 -6.46 6.59
C ASN A 32 -13.98 -7.83 7.17
N THR A 33 -13.68 -8.78 6.31
CA THR A 33 -13.23 -10.12 6.67
C THR A 33 -12.08 -10.52 5.75
N CYS A 34 -10.87 -10.56 6.27
CA CYS A 34 -9.73 -11.17 5.59
C CYS A 34 -9.86 -12.69 5.72
N THR A 35 -9.90 -13.38 4.58
CA THR A 35 -10.22 -14.81 4.52
C THR A 35 -8.99 -15.68 4.25
N LEU A 36 -7.77 -15.17 4.49
CA LEU A 36 -6.51 -15.85 4.21
C LEU A 36 -5.62 -15.93 5.46
N PHE A 37 -5.14 -17.14 5.76
CA PHE A 37 -4.12 -17.40 6.77
C PHE A 37 -3.04 -18.33 6.21
N ARG A 38 -1.75 -17.96 6.35
CA ARG A 38 -0.62 -18.74 5.82
C ARG A 38 0.46 -19.08 6.85
N GLY A 39 0.36 -18.59 8.08
CA GLY A 39 1.23 -18.96 9.19
C GLY A 39 2.68 -18.48 9.10
N PHE A 40 2.96 -17.34 8.44
CA PHE A 40 4.33 -16.83 8.28
C PHE A 40 5.07 -16.66 9.61
N GLU A 41 4.42 -16.09 10.61
CA GLU A 41 5.04 -15.88 11.92
C GLU A 41 5.44 -17.20 12.62
N ILE A 42 4.75 -18.31 12.30
CA ILE A 42 5.02 -19.63 12.87
C ILE A 42 6.26 -20.25 12.23
N PHE A 43 6.32 -20.34 10.89
CA PHE A 43 7.44 -21.01 10.23
C PHE A 43 8.71 -20.16 10.14
N MET A 44 8.62 -18.85 10.43
CA MET A 44 9.80 -17.97 10.54
C MET A 44 10.59 -18.19 11.85
N GLU A 45 10.07 -18.97 12.80
CA GLU A 45 10.83 -19.41 13.98
C GLU A 45 11.80 -20.54 13.63
N ASN A 46 12.96 -20.58 14.32
CA ASN A 46 14.04 -21.56 14.15
C ASN A 46 14.81 -21.52 12.81
N ILE A 47 14.58 -20.51 11.96
CA ILE A 47 15.39 -20.30 10.76
C ILE A 47 16.65 -19.46 11.06
N ASP A 48 17.59 -19.43 10.12
CA ASP A 48 18.72 -18.53 10.18
C ASP A 48 18.22 -17.07 10.03
N PRO A 49 18.57 -16.14 10.93
CA PRO A 49 18.09 -14.77 10.85
C PRO A 49 18.54 -14.05 9.56
N ARG A 50 19.61 -14.50 8.90
CA ARG A 50 20.06 -13.94 7.61
C ARG A 50 19.10 -14.29 6.45
N ASP A 51 18.28 -15.34 6.60
CA ASP A 51 17.37 -15.81 5.57
C ASP A 51 15.95 -15.23 5.73
N THR A 52 15.66 -14.57 6.84
CA THR A 52 14.29 -14.08 7.16
C THR A 52 13.72 -13.19 6.05
N TRP A 53 14.53 -12.31 5.46
CA TRP A 53 14.11 -11.42 4.37
C TRP A 53 13.68 -12.21 3.12
N HIS A 54 14.35 -13.33 2.86
CA HIS A 54 14.04 -14.17 1.69
C HIS A 54 12.67 -14.83 1.82
N TYR A 55 12.30 -15.31 3.00
CA TYR A 55 10.96 -15.83 3.28
C TYR A 55 9.92 -14.71 3.33
N ALA A 56 10.24 -13.59 3.98
CA ALA A 56 9.32 -12.48 4.17
C ALA A 56 8.78 -11.89 2.86
N GLN A 57 9.56 -11.90 1.77
CA GLN A 57 9.10 -11.51 0.45
C GLN A 57 7.81 -12.25 0.00
N ARG A 58 7.60 -13.48 0.46
CA ARG A 58 6.44 -14.30 0.09
C ARG A 58 5.18 -13.97 0.89
N ILE A 59 5.26 -13.03 1.82
CA ILE A 59 4.05 -12.49 2.49
C ILE A 59 3.16 -11.80 1.46
N CYS A 60 3.76 -11.04 0.52
CA CYS A 60 3.03 -10.34 -0.52
C CYS A 60 3.71 -10.55 -1.89
N GLY A 61 2.96 -11.00 -2.89
CA GLY A 61 3.45 -11.20 -4.24
C GLY A 61 3.57 -9.90 -5.04
N VAL A 62 2.87 -8.86 -4.65
CA VAL A 62 2.85 -7.53 -5.31
C VAL A 62 3.90 -6.60 -4.70
N CYS A 63 4.12 -6.63 -3.36
CA CYS A 63 5.02 -5.73 -2.65
C CYS A 63 6.17 -6.47 -1.89
N PRO A 64 6.94 -7.34 -2.54
CA PRO A 64 7.95 -8.16 -1.88
C PRO A 64 9.15 -7.36 -1.34
N ASN A 65 9.60 -6.28 -2.01
CA ASN A 65 10.76 -5.50 -1.60
C ASN A 65 10.64 -4.88 -0.21
N PRO A 66 9.54 -4.16 0.13
CA PRO A 66 9.36 -3.64 1.48
C PRO A 66 9.35 -4.72 2.55
N HIS A 67 8.82 -5.91 2.27
CA HIS A 67 8.92 -7.05 3.19
C HIS A 67 10.36 -7.53 3.35
N ALA A 68 11.14 -7.59 2.26
CA ALA A 68 12.56 -7.92 2.33
C ALA A 68 13.33 -6.91 3.15
N LEU A 69 13.15 -5.60 2.87
CA LEU A 69 13.82 -4.51 3.58
C LEU A 69 13.49 -4.52 5.08
N ASN A 70 12.19 -4.57 5.43
CA ASN A 70 11.77 -4.60 6.82
C ASN A 70 12.32 -5.82 7.56
N SER A 71 12.25 -7.00 6.95
CA SER A 71 12.74 -8.24 7.54
C SER A 71 14.26 -8.24 7.72
N ALA A 72 15.02 -7.82 6.69
CA ALA A 72 16.47 -7.67 6.80
C ALA A 72 16.86 -6.69 7.91
N THR A 73 16.22 -5.51 7.93
CA THR A 73 16.50 -4.48 8.94
C THR A 73 16.14 -4.93 10.37
N ALA A 74 15.06 -5.69 10.56
CA ALA A 74 14.74 -6.26 11.87
C ALA A 74 15.79 -7.29 12.31
N ALA A 75 16.24 -8.16 11.41
CA ALA A 75 17.30 -9.11 11.69
C ALA A 75 18.65 -8.43 11.95
N GLU A 76 19.02 -7.41 11.16
CA GLU A 76 20.19 -6.56 11.34
C GLU A 76 20.27 -6.01 12.76
N ARG A 77 19.20 -5.34 13.19
CA ARG A 77 19.13 -4.74 14.54
C ARG A 77 19.23 -5.78 15.64
N ALA A 78 18.57 -6.93 15.46
CA ALA A 78 18.68 -8.05 16.41
C ALA A 78 20.09 -8.63 16.48
N MET A 79 20.88 -8.55 15.40
CA MET A 79 22.27 -9.00 15.32
C MET A 79 23.30 -7.88 15.51
N GLY A 80 22.90 -6.70 15.98
CA GLY A 80 23.78 -5.60 16.36
C GLY A 80 24.21 -4.66 15.21
N VAL A 81 23.62 -4.77 14.02
CA VAL A 81 23.84 -3.82 12.91
C VAL A 81 22.80 -2.70 13.00
N ALA A 82 23.23 -1.50 13.37
CA ALA A 82 22.35 -0.34 13.52
C ALA A 82 22.08 0.35 12.17
N THR A 83 23.10 0.45 11.32
CA THR A 83 23.05 1.09 9.99
C THR A 83 23.86 0.27 9.00
N VAL A 84 23.47 0.35 7.74
CA VAL A 84 24.21 -0.28 6.62
C VAL A 84 25.10 0.75 5.91
N PRO A 85 26.11 0.32 5.11
CA PRO A 85 26.90 1.23 4.29
C PRO A 85 26.04 2.11 3.36
N ASP A 86 26.53 3.30 3.03
CA ASP A 86 25.77 4.28 2.25
C ASP A 86 25.37 3.76 0.86
N ASN A 87 26.25 3.01 0.19
CA ASN A 87 25.91 2.39 -1.09
C ASN A 87 24.79 1.36 -0.96
N ALA A 88 24.75 0.59 0.14
CA ALA A 88 23.65 -0.33 0.40
C ALA A 88 22.33 0.42 0.63
N ARG A 89 22.36 1.54 1.36
CA ARG A 89 21.21 2.43 1.55
C ARG A 89 20.69 2.95 0.21
N LEU A 90 21.59 3.45 -0.66
CA LEU A 90 21.22 3.95 -1.99
C LEU A 90 20.55 2.87 -2.84
N VAL A 91 21.14 1.67 -2.92
CA VAL A 91 20.56 0.57 -3.69
C VAL A 91 19.20 0.13 -3.10
N ARG A 92 19.06 0.04 -1.77
CA ARG A 92 17.78 -0.26 -1.12
C ARG A 92 16.72 0.80 -1.44
N ASN A 93 17.07 2.09 -1.43
CA ASN A 93 16.17 3.16 -1.84
C ASN A 93 15.78 3.06 -3.32
N MET A 94 16.74 2.77 -4.22
CA MET A 94 16.46 2.55 -5.65
C MET A 94 15.45 1.41 -5.86
N LEU A 95 15.63 0.28 -5.16
CA LEU A 95 14.73 -0.86 -5.22
C LEU A 95 13.34 -0.52 -4.70
N ASP A 96 13.25 0.14 -3.54
CA ASP A 96 11.96 0.53 -2.95
C ASP A 96 11.24 1.59 -3.80
N ALA A 97 11.95 2.62 -4.27
CA ALA A 97 11.36 3.64 -5.14
C ALA A 97 10.81 3.05 -6.44
N THR A 98 11.54 2.09 -7.03
CA THR A 98 11.07 1.37 -8.23
C THR A 98 9.80 0.57 -7.93
N GLN A 99 9.77 -0.17 -6.80
CA GLN A 99 8.59 -0.90 -6.36
C GLN A 99 7.39 0.04 -6.12
N LEU A 100 7.62 1.17 -5.47
CA LEU A 100 6.57 2.17 -5.20
C LEU A 100 6.03 2.80 -6.48
N GLY A 101 6.90 3.10 -7.45
CA GLY A 101 6.49 3.58 -8.77
C GLY A 101 5.67 2.55 -9.53
N TYR A 102 6.16 1.30 -9.61
CA TYR A 102 5.45 0.16 -10.20
C TYR A 102 4.07 -0.04 -9.57
N ASP A 103 4.00 -0.15 -8.24
CA ASP A 103 2.76 -0.39 -7.51
C ASP A 103 1.74 0.74 -7.68
N SER A 104 2.19 1.98 -7.73
CA SER A 104 1.29 3.12 -7.92
C SER A 104 0.65 3.11 -9.31
N ILE A 105 1.41 2.77 -10.35
CA ILE A 105 0.89 2.60 -11.71
C ILE A 105 -0.05 1.39 -11.80
N LEU A 106 0.36 0.24 -11.22
CA LEU A 106 -0.46 -0.96 -11.13
C LEU A 106 -1.80 -0.66 -10.48
N TRP A 107 -1.77 -0.01 -9.31
CA TRP A 107 -2.98 0.29 -8.58
C TRP A 107 -3.89 1.25 -9.35
N PHE A 108 -3.35 2.34 -9.88
CA PHE A 108 -4.17 3.36 -10.54
C PHE A 108 -4.89 2.80 -11.77
N TYR A 109 -4.18 2.08 -12.64
CA TYR A 109 -4.73 1.58 -13.91
C TYR A 109 -5.32 0.18 -13.80
N ILE A 110 -4.61 -0.78 -13.20
CA ILE A 110 -5.02 -2.19 -13.25
C ILE A 110 -6.04 -2.51 -12.16
N LEU A 111 -5.86 -1.98 -10.95
CA LEU A 111 -6.72 -2.33 -9.82
C LEU A 111 -7.91 -1.38 -9.67
N ASN A 112 -7.73 -0.09 -9.93
CA ASN A 112 -8.71 0.94 -9.58
C ASN A 112 -9.46 1.56 -10.78
N ALA A 113 -8.85 1.67 -11.96
CA ALA A 113 -9.43 2.41 -13.09
C ALA A 113 -10.82 1.89 -13.52
N PHE A 114 -11.06 0.58 -13.45
CA PHE A 114 -12.35 -0.01 -13.84
C PHE A 114 -13.53 0.40 -12.93
N ASP A 115 -13.27 1.03 -11.81
CA ASP A 115 -14.32 1.62 -10.98
C ASP A 115 -14.78 2.99 -11.51
N TYR A 116 -14.05 3.57 -12.44
CA TYR A 116 -14.29 4.90 -13.02
C TYR A 116 -14.50 4.88 -14.53
N VAL A 117 -13.90 3.92 -15.23
CA VAL A 117 -13.91 3.80 -16.68
C VAL A 117 -14.97 2.79 -17.12
N ASN A 118 -15.94 3.26 -17.91
CA ASN A 118 -16.96 2.42 -18.54
C ASN A 118 -16.46 1.93 -19.90
N VAL A 119 -15.81 0.77 -19.94
CA VAL A 119 -15.17 0.26 -21.15
C VAL A 119 -16.15 0.03 -22.32
N PRO A 120 -17.40 -0.48 -22.15
CA PRO A 120 -18.34 -0.59 -23.25
C PRO A 120 -18.67 0.73 -23.94
N ASP A 121 -18.61 1.85 -23.20
CA ASP A 121 -18.98 3.16 -23.74
C ASP A 121 -17.95 3.71 -24.72
N ILE A 122 -16.73 3.18 -24.75
CA ILE A 122 -15.70 3.56 -25.73
C ILE A 122 -16.14 3.31 -27.17
N LEU A 123 -17.08 2.39 -27.41
CA LEU A 123 -17.63 2.12 -28.74
C LEU A 123 -18.42 3.31 -29.29
N ASN A 124 -18.85 4.22 -28.43
CA ASN A 124 -19.56 5.45 -28.78
C ASN A 124 -18.61 6.65 -28.98
N ALA A 125 -17.33 6.51 -28.62
CA ALA A 125 -16.34 7.57 -28.73
C ALA A 125 -16.08 7.95 -30.19
N LYS A 126 -15.88 9.26 -30.42
CA LYS A 126 -15.49 9.80 -31.72
C LYS A 126 -14.03 10.24 -31.66
N THR A 127 -13.22 9.65 -32.50
CA THR A 127 -11.80 9.99 -32.58
C THR A 127 -11.30 9.94 -34.01
N THR A 128 -10.30 10.76 -34.33
CA THR A 128 -9.52 10.71 -35.58
C THR A 128 -8.08 10.26 -35.33
N ASP A 129 -7.74 9.98 -34.08
CA ASP A 129 -6.43 9.47 -33.69
C ASP A 129 -6.31 7.99 -34.09
N PRO A 130 -5.31 7.62 -34.92
CA PRO A 130 -5.16 6.25 -35.39
C PRO A 130 -4.93 5.21 -34.29
N GLU A 131 -4.23 5.58 -33.21
CA GLU A 131 -3.95 4.69 -32.06
C GLU A 131 -5.25 4.42 -31.30
N LEU A 132 -6.01 5.47 -30.98
CA LEU A 132 -7.31 5.32 -30.30
C LEU A 132 -8.33 4.57 -31.16
N MET A 133 -8.31 4.76 -32.49
CA MET A 133 -9.16 3.98 -33.42
C MET A 133 -8.80 2.49 -33.39
N ALA A 134 -7.51 2.15 -33.34
CA ALA A 134 -7.06 0.75 -33.24
C ALA A 134 -7.53 0.10 -31.94
N ILE A 135 -7.40 0.79 -30.82
CA ILE A 135 -7.86 0.31 -29.51
C ILE A 135 -9.39 0.12 -29.50
N GLN A 136 -10.13 1.08 -30.02
CA GLN A 136 -11.60 0.98 -30.15
C GLN A 136 -12.00 -0.26 -30.98
N ALA A 137 -11.31 -0.50 -32.10
CA ALA A 137 -11.55 -1.68 -32.95
C ALA A 137 -11.22 -2.99 -32.23
N GLN A 138 -10.14 -3.04 -31.47
CA GLN A 138 -9.74 -4.20 -30.66
C GLN A 138 -10.80 -4.53 -29.59
N VAL A 139 -11.24 -3.54 -28.81
CA VAL A 139 -12.29 -3.74 -27.81
C VAL A 139 -13.60 -4.17 -28.44
N LYS A 140 -13.95 -3.62 -29.59
CA LYS A 140 -15.13 -4.06 -30.36
C LYS A 140 -15.03 -5.52 -30.77
N ALA A 141 -13.88 -5.96 -31.25
CA ALA A 141 -13.65 -7.35 -31.62
C ALA A 141 -13.80 -8.29 -30.42
N GLN A 142 -13.21 -7.95 -29.27
CA GLN A 142 -13.34 -8.72 -28.03
C GLN A 142 -14.78 -8.77 -27.52
N ALA A 143 -15.52 -7.66 -27.57
CA ALA A 143 -16.91 -7.62 -27.17
C ALA A 143 -17.80 -8.51 -28.05
N THR A 144 -17.46 -8.68 -29.33
CA THR A 144 -18.22 -9.50 -30.29
C THR A 144 -17.82 -10.97 -30.30
N SER A 145 -16.61 -11.34 -29.87
CA SER A 145 -16.11 -12.72 -29.84
C SER A 145 -16.71 -13.57 -28.73
N GLY A 146 -17.33 -12.95 -27.71
CA GLY A 146 -17.83 -13.64 -26.52
C GLY A 146 -16.72 -14.12 -25.57
N GLU A 147 -15.48 -13.71 -25.79
CA GLU A 147 -14.37 -13.99 -24.88
C GLU A 147 -14.57 -13.28 -23.54
N VAL A 148 -14.10 -13.92 -22.46
CA VAL A 148 -14.14 -13.34 -21.14
C VAL A 148 -13.32 -12.05 -21.13
N ASN A 149 -13.99 -10.93 -20.91
CA ASN A 149 -13.36 -9.63 -20.96
C ASN A 149 -12.75 -9.28 -19.60
N PHE A 150 -11.41 -9.33 -19.50
CA PHE A 150 -10.67 -8.96 -18.30
C PHE A 150 -10.79 -7.47 -17.92
N LEU A 151 -11.29 -6.64 -18.86
CA LEU A 151 -11.59 -5.22 -18.62
C LEU A 151 -12.95 -5.00 -17.93
N SER A 152 -13.66 -6.07 -17.54
CA SER A 152 -14.97 -5.98 -16.89
C SER A 152 -14.85 -6.02 -15.37
N ASN A 153 -15.58 -5.12 -14.70
CA ASN A 153 -15.89 -5.22 -13.27
C ASN A 153 -17.31 -5.75 -13.00
N HIS A 154 -18.05 -6.13 -14.05
CA HIS A 154 -19.44 -6.58 -14.03
C HIS A 154 -20.50 -5.55 -13.59
N TYR A 155 -20.13 -4.28 -13.43
CA TYR A 155 -21.04 -3.19 -13.03
C TYR A 155 -21.32 -2.20 -14.17
N TRP A 156 -21.11 -2.60 -15.41
CA TRP A 156 -21.42 -1.77 -16.57
C TRP A 156 -22.91 -1.39 -16.61
N GLY A 157 -23.18 -0.13 -16.93
CA GLY A 157 -24.53 0.44 -16.89
C GLY A 157 -24.91 1.07 -15.55
N HIS A 158 -24.05 0.97 -14.53
CA HIS A 158 -24.26 1.66 -13.26
C HIS A 158 -24.25 3.19 -13.46
N PRO A 159 -25.20 3.95 -12.86
CA PRO A 159 -25.29 5.41 -13.06
C PRO A 159 -24.10 6.18 -12.50
N GLY A 160 -23.29 5.56 -11.66
CA GLY A 160 -22.05 6.14 -11.14
C GLY A 160 -20.91 6.29 -12.15
N TYR A 161 -21.02 5.77 -13.39
CA TYR A 161 -20.06 6.05 -14.46
C TYR A 161 -20.47 7.34 -15.18
N VAL A 162 -19.64 8.38 -15.05
CA VAL A 162 -19.97 9.73 -15.56
C VAL A 162 -18.98 10.26 -16.61
N LEU A 163 -17.91 9.52 -16.90
CA LEU A 163 -16.96 9.91 -17.93
C LEU A 163 -17.59 9.85 -19.33
N PRO A 164 -17.35 10.85 -20.21
CA PRO A 164 -17.78 10.77 -21.59
C PRO A 164 -17.02 9.67 -22.36
N PRO A 165 -17.60 9.18 -23.49
CA PRO A 165 -17.01 8.09 -24.28
C PRO A 165 -15.55 8.32 -24.67
N GLU A 166 -15.20 9.55 -25.06
CA GLU A 166 -13.83 9.94 -25.43
C GLU A 166 -12.84 9.81 -24.28
N ALA A 167 -13.24 10.22 -23.07
CA ALA A 167 -12.40 10.07 -21.88
C ALA A 167 -12.25 8.59 -21.49
N ASN A 168 -13.33 7.79 -21.57
CA ASN A 168 -13.25 6.34 -21.38
C ASN A 168 -12.26 5.69 -22.36
N LEU A 169 -12.26 6.09 -23.63
CA LEU A 169 -11.34 5.59 -24.65
C LEU A 169 -9.88 5.97 -24.33
N THR A 170 -9.62 7.24 -23.99
CA THR A 170 -8.29 7.74 -23.64
C THR A 170 -7.73 7.02 -22.42
N LEU A 171 -8.51 6.90 -21.33
CA LEU A 171 -8.08 6.19 -20.13
C LEU A 171 -7.86 4.68 -20.36
N THR A 172 -8.60 4.07 -21.30
CA THR A 172 -8.37 2.68 -21.73
C THR A 172 -7.07 2.56 -22.52
N ALA A 173 -6.71 3.54 -23.35
CA ALA A 173 -5.41 3.58 -24.02
C ALA A 173 -4.28 3.73 -23.01
N HIS A 174 -4.40 4.62 -22.03
CA HIS A 174 -3.44 4.83 -20.97
C HIS A 174 -3.27 3.59 -20.06
N TYR A 175 -4.32 2.78 -19.89
CA TYR A 175 -4.22 1.47 -19.24
C TYR A 175 -3.23 0.55 -19.98
N LEU A 176 -3.25 0.52 -21.32
CA LEU A 176 -2.31 -0.29 -22.11
C LEU A 176 -0.89 0.26 -21.99
N GLN A 177 -0.71 1.59 -22.09
CA GLN A 177 0.59 2.24 -21.88
C GLN A 177 1.14 2.02 -20.46
N ALA A 178 0.26 1.93 -19.46
CA ALA A 178 0.64 1.60 -18.08
C ALA A 178 1.32 0.23 -17.96
N ILE A 179 0.95 -0.74 -18.79
CA ILE A 179 1.60 -2.07 -18.83
C ILE A 179 3.06 -1.93 -19.29
N ASP A 180 3.34 -1.08 -20.29
CA ASP A 180 4.70 -0.83 -20.77
C ASP A 180 5.54 -0.10 -19.72
N ALA A 181 4.95 0.89 -19.04
CA ALA A 181 5.63 1.59 -17.93
C ALA A 181 5.94 0.64 -16.75
N GLN A 182 5.03 -0.29 -16.43
CA GLN A 182 5.28 -1.35 -15.43
C GLN A 182 6.39 -2.29 -15.87
N GLN A 183 6.44 -2.67 -17.16
CA GLN A 183 7.53 -3.49 -17.71
C GLN A 183 8.88 -2.77 -17.56
N ALA A 184 8.94 -1.46 -17.82
CA ALA A 184 10.15 -0.66 -17.63
C ALA A 184 10.60 -0.66 -16.15
N ALA A 185 9.67 -0.46 -15.21
CA ALA A 185 9.97 -0.54 -13.78
C ALA A 185 10.47 -1.93 -13.36
N ASN A 186 9.88 -3.01 -13.88
CA ASN A 186 10.31 -4.37 -13.62
C ASN A 186 11.74 -4.62 -14.12
N GLN A 187 12.09 -4.10 -15.30
CA GLN A 187 13.42 -4.19 -15.88
C GLN A 187 14.43 -3.37 -15.05
N ALA A 188 14.06 -2.16 -14.61
CA ALA A 188 14.88 -1.34 -13.73
C ALA A 188 15.17 -2.06 -12.40
N CYS A 189 14.16 -2.66 -11.77
CA CYS A 189 14.36 -3.45 -10.57
C CYS A 189 15.25 -4.67 -10.83
N ALA A 190 14.96 -5.44 -11.88
CA ALA A 190 15.63 -6.72 -12.14
C ALA A 190 17.13 -6.56 -12.41
N VAL A 191 17.57 -5.49 -13.08
CA VAL A 191 18.99 -5.27 -13.40
C VAL A 191 19.85 -5.08 -12.14
N ILE A 192 19.31 -4.40 -11.10
CA ILE A 192 20.05 -4.18 -9.85
C ILE A 192 19.71 -5.20 -8.76
N ALA A 193 18.59 -5.92 -8.89
CA ALA A 193 18.11 -6.89 -7.91
C ALA A 193 18.30 -8.35 -8.34
N GLY A 194 18.81 -8.61 -9.54
CA GLY A 194 18.96 -9.94 -10.12
C GLY A 194 17.67 -10.52 -10.68
N LYS A 195 16.50 -10.15 -10.17
CA LYS A 195 15.16 -10.45 -10.70
C LYS A 195 14.08 -9.58 -10.06
N PHE A 196 12.88 -9.62 -10.64
CA PHE A 196 11.66 -9.04 -10.12
C PHE A 196 10.52 -10.10 -10.18
N PRO A 197 9.55 -10.12 -9.25
CA PRO A 197 9.37 -9.22 -8.11
C PRO A 197 10.16 -9.65 -6.85
N MET A 198 10.61 -10.89 -6.74
CA MET A 198 11.32 -11.43 -5.58
C MET A 198 12.82 -11.18 -5.74
N ILE A 199 13.33 -10.08 -5.17
CA ILE A 199 14.72 -9.65 -5.30
C ILE A 199 15.72 -10.64 -4.70
N MET A 200 16.99 -10.57 -5.15
CA MET A 200 18.09 -11.47 -4.72
C MET A 200 19.27 -10.73 -4.12
N THR A 201 19.31 -9.40 -4.17
CA THR A 201 20.46 -8.61 -3.74
C THR A 201 20.39 -8.11 -2.29
N MET A 202 19.26 -8.33 -1.59
CA MET A 202 19.17 -8.00 -0.17
C MET A 202 20.06 -8.92 0.67
N ALA A 203 20.67 -8.39 1.70
CA ALA A 203 21.38 -9.16 2.73
C ALA A 203 21.21 -8.48 4.09
N ALA A 204 21.15 -9.28 5.17
CA ALA A 204 21.17 -8.74 6.52
C ALA A 204 22.57 -8.15 6.80
N GLY A 205 22.70 -6.83 6.81
CA GLY A 205 23.95 -6.07 6.88
C GLY A 205 24.17 -5.16 5.66
N GLY A 206 23.31 -5.21 4.64
CA GLY A 206 23.43 -4.39 3.44
C GLY A 206 22.86 -5.04 2.19
N ILE A 207 23.70 -5.18 1.16
CA ILE A 207 23.38 -5.85 -0.11
C ILE A 207 24.49 -6.83 -0.48
N THR A 208 24.17 -7.81 -1.33
CA THR A 208 25.10 -8.88 -1.73
C THR A 208 26.22 -8.40 -2.64
N GLN A 209 25.95 -7.42 -3.48
CA GLN A 209 26.92 -6.83 -4.42
C GLN A 209 26.46 -5.45 -4.89
N LEU A 210 27.40 -4.61 -5.29
CA LEU A 210 27.11 -3.36 -5.98
C LEU A 210 26.77 -3.65 -7.46
N PRO A 211 25.75 -2.97 -8.03
CA PRO A 211 25.57 -2.94 -9.47
C PRO A 211 26.75 -2.21 -10.14
N ASP A 212 27.08 -2.61 -11.35
CA ASP A 212 28.12 -1.91 -12.12
C ASP A 212 27.57 -0.64 -12.79
N VAL A 213 28.46 0.14 -13.42
CA VAL A 213 28.09 1.39 -14.09
C VAL A 213 27.09 1.18 -15.22
N SER A 214 27.17 0.05 -15.93
CA SER A 214 26.24 -0.31 -17.01
C SER A 214 24.85 -0.60 -16.45
N ASP A 215 24.79 -1.35 -15.36
CA ASP A 215 23.53 -1.67 -14.66
C ASP A 215 22.83 -0.41 -14.17
N ILE A 216 23.60 0.52 -13.57
CA ILE A 216 23.03 1.79 -13.08
C ILE A 216 22.53 2.65 -14.23
N ASN A 217 23.27 2.75 -15.35
CA ASN A 217 22.82 3.49 -16.53
C ASN A 217 21.55 2.88 -17.13
N TYR A 218 21.46 1.55 -17.22
CA TYR A 218 20.24 0.88 -17.68
C TYR A 218 19.07 1.15 -16.72
N TYR A 219 19.30 1.09 -15.41
CA TYR A 219 18.30 1.45 -14.40
C TYR A 219 17.76 2.87 -14.63
N LEU A 220 18.66 3.86 -14.82
CA LEU A 220 18.29 5.26 -15.04
C LEU A 220 17.46 5.45 -16.31
N ASP A 221 17.82 4.74 -17.40
CA ASP A 221 17.07 4.77 -18.65
C ASP A 221 15.64 4.23 -18.46
N ARG A 222 15.50 3.07 -17.80
CA ARG A 222 14.18 2.48 -17.52
C ARG A 222 13.32 3.33 -16.58
N MET A 223 13.93 3.90 -15.53
CA MET A 223 13.22 4.82 -14.63
C MET A 223 12.84 6.14 -15.32
N GLY A 224 13.56 6.56 -16.35
CA GLY A 224 13.17 7.68 -17.22
C GLY A 224 11.81 7.45 -17.90
N ILE A 225 11.53 6.22 -18.38
CA ILE A 225 10.22 5.83 -18.96
C ILE A 225 9.12 5.89 -17.89
N VAL A 226 9.40 5.36 -16.69
CA VAL A 226 8.43 5.39 -15.57
C VAL A 226 8.10 6.83 -15.16
N LYS A 227 9.13 7.68 -15.10
CA LYS A 227 8.94 9.11 -14.79
C LYS A 227 8.11 9.81 -15.85
N ASP A 228 8.43 9.64 -17.13
CA ASP A 228 7.69 10.26 -18.23
C ASP A 228 6.19 9.87 -18.19
N PHE A 229 5.91 8.59 -18.01
CA PHE A 229 4.55 8.10 -17.86
C PHE A 229 3.83 8.70 -16.64
N THR A 230 4.51 8.76 -15.49
CA THR A 230 3.92 9.29 -14.26
C THR A 230 3.59 10.78 -14.37
N GLU A 231 4.45 11.57 -15.03
CA GLU A 231 4.26 13.01 -15.17
C GLU A 231 3.29 13.38 -16.29
N ASN A 232 3.41 12.72 -17.45
CA ASN A 232 2.72 13.14 -18.67
C ASN A 232 1.43 12.36 -18.98
N VAL A 233 1.20 11.23 -18.30
CA VAL A 233 -0.01 10.41 -18.45
C VAL A 233 -0.77 10.28 -17.14
N MET A 234 -0.16 9.72 -16.10
CA MET A 234 -0.84 9.40 -14.85
C MET A 234 -1.32 10.66 -14.09
N TRP A 235 -0.51 11.72 -14.07
CA TRP A 235 -0.90 12.97 -13.43
C TRP A 235 -2.08 13.68 -14.13
N PRO A 236 -2.09 13.88 -15.45
CA PRO A 236 -3.27 14.39 -16.15
C PRO A 236 -4.52 13.54 -15.95
N ASP A 237 -4.38 12.20 -15.92
CA ASP A 237 -5.50 11.29 -15.69
C ASP A 237 -6.09 11.46 -14.28
N LEU A 238 -5.25 11.64 -13.26
CA LEU A 238 -5.72 11.98 -11.91
C LEU A 238 -6.60 13.25 -11.94
N ILE A 239 -6.14 14.31 -12.61
CA ILE A 239 -6.88 15.56 -12.68
C ILE A 239 -8.21 15.38 -13.42
N ALA A 240 -8.21 14.61 -14.51
CA ALA A 240 -9.42 14.30 -15.25
C ALA A 240 -10.44 13.51 -14.40
N VAL A 241 -10.00 12.49 -13.68
CA VAL A 241 -10.84 11.70 -12.76
C VAL A 241 -11.36 12.57 -11.61
N ALA A 242 -10.50 13.39 -11.01
CA ALA A 242 -10.89 14.31 -9.93
C ALA A 242 -11.95 15.32 -10.38
N GLY A 243 -11.83 15.85 -11.60
CA GLY A 243 -12.81 16.76 -12.20
C GLY A 243 -14.14 16.10 -12.54
N ALA A 244 -14.12 14.82 -12.94
CA ALA A 244 -15.33 14.08 -13.30
C ALA A 244 -16.08 13.53 -12.06
N TYR A 245 -15.39 13.24 -10.96
CA TYR A 245 -15.94 12.60 -9.76
C TYR A 245 -15.70 13.45 -8.48
N PRO A 246 -16.11 14.73 -8.44
CA PRO A 246 -15.85 15.61 -7.29
C PRO A 246 -16.53 15.14 -6.01
N GLU A 247 -17.62 14.35 -6.09
CA GLU A 247 -18.31 13.78 -4.95
C GLU A 247 -17.43 12.86 -4.11
N LEU A 248 -16.37 12.24 -4.69
CA LEU A 248 -15.43 11.39 -3.97
C LEU A 248 -14.63 12.15 -2.90
N ALA A 249 -14.60 13.48 -2.96
CA ALA A 249 -14.03 14.33 -1.92
C ALA A 249 -14.96 14.52 -0.70
N THR A 250 -16.22 14.06 -0.77
CA THR A 250 -17.22 14.34 0.27
C THR A 250 -17.44 13.19 1.25
N PHE A 251 -16.99 11.99 0.95
CA PHE A 251 -17.15 10.79 1.78
C PHE A 251 -15.85 9.96 1.87
N GLY A 252 -15.88 8.90 2.68
CA GLY A 252 -14.71 8.06 2.89
C GLY A 252 -13.68 8.66 3.86
N LYS A 253 -14.10 9.51 4.80
CA LYS A 253 -13.18 10.23 5.72
C LYS A 253 -12.40 9.30 6.67
N GLY A 254 -12.93 8.10 6.96
CA GLY A 254 -12.28 7.12 7.83
C GLY A 254 -12.15 7.57 9.28
N VAL A 255 -11.14 7.02 9.97
CA VAL A 255 -10.96 7.20 11.43
C VAL A 255 -10.32 8.53 11.84
N GLY A 256 -9.84 9.32 10.90
CA GLY A 256 -9.19 10.61 11.18
C GLY A 256 -7.86 10.51 11.94
N ASN A 257 -7.29 9.32 12.06
CA ASN A 257 -5.95 9.08 12.61
C ASN A 257 -5.07 8.48 11.52
N PHE A 258 -3.85 8.98 11.34
CA PHE A 258 -2.94 8.60 10.27
C PHE A 258 -1.59 8.21 10.83
N LEU A 259 -0.99 7.12 10.31
CA LEU A 259 0.28 6.59 10.78
C LEU A 259 1.18 6.26 9.58
N THR A 260 2.44 6.68 9.65
CA THR A 260 3.50 6.27 8.75
C THR A 260 4.77 5.94 9.54
N TRP A 261 5.43 4.83 9.19
CA TRP A 261 6.78 4.56 9.69
C TRP A 261 7.84 5.31 8.90
N GLY A 262 7.44 5.94 7.81
CA GLY A 262 8.31 6.60 6.87
C GLY A 262 9.02 5.64 5.93
N LEU A 263 9.56 6.17 4.83
CA LEU A 263 10.26 5.39 3.81
C LEU A 263 11.33 6.23 3.11
N LEU A 264 12.28 5.52 2.48
CA LEU A 264 13.37 6.07 1.68
C LEU A 264 14.37 6.85 2.57
N ASP A 265 15.32 6.09 3.12
CA ASP A 265 16.31 6.60 4.07
C ASP A 265 17.24 7.64 3.46
N GLU A 266 17.34 8.78 4.12
CA GLU A 266 18.38 9.75 3.89
C GLU A 266 19.70 9.34 4.58
N LYS A 267 20.79 10.06 4.29
CA LYS A 267 22.10 9.81 4.90
C LYS A 267 22.00 9.89 6.42
N GLY A 268 22.53 8.87 7.10
CA GLY A 268 22.41 8.72 8.57
C GLY A 268 21.26 7.80 9.00
N GLN A 269 20.33 7.46 8.11
CA GLN A 269 19.27 6.44 8.31
C GLN A 269 18.37 6.67 9.54
N LEU A 270 18.12 7.96 9.85
CA LEU A 270 17.21 8.36 10.92
C LEU A 270 15.75 8.39 10.39
N PRO A 271 14.79 7.73 11.04
CA PRO A 271 13.43 7.65 10.54
C PRO A 271 12.71 9.00 10.36
N GLU A 272 13.03 9.99 11.18
CA GLU A 272 12.51 11.35 11.10
C GLU A 272 13.07 12.15 9.91
N ASN A 273 14.18 11.71 9.34
CA ASN A 273 14.86 12.37 8.20
C ASN A 273 14.63 11.65 6.87
N ARG A 274 13.75 10.66 6.83
CA ARG A 274 13.37 9.98 5.59
C ARG A 274 12.72 10.94 4.61
N LEU A 275 12.78 10.64 3.32
CA LEU A 275 12.11 11.42 2.29
C LEU A 275 10.60 11.59 2.61
N PHE A 276 9.94 10.49 3.02
CA PHE A 276 8.65 10.53 3.69
C PHE A 276 8.91 10.24 5.17
N PRO A 277 8.82 11.25 6.05
CA PRO A 277 9.23 11.11 7.44
C PRO A 277 8.26 10.25 8.24
N ARG A 278 8.77 9.61 9.30
CA ARG A 278 7.97 8.92 10.30
C ARG A 278 7.10 9.89 11.10
N GLY A 279 5.83 9.55 11.30
CA GLY A 279 4.95 10.36 12.13
C GLY A 279 3.54 9.79 12.27
N GLY A 280 2.80 10.37 13.21
CA GLY A 280 1.38 10.10 13.41
C GLY A 280 0.57 11.38 13.50
N ILE A 281 -0.64 11.38 12.96
CA ILE A 281 -1.63 12.45 13.08
C ILE A 281 -2.83 11.85 13.81
N PHE A 282 -3.34 12.54 14.83
CA PHE A 282 -4.40 12.02 15.68
C PHE A 282 -5.61 12.98 15.72
N GLY A 283 -6.83 12.40 15.69
CA GLY A 283 -8.08 13.13 15.82
C GLY A 283 -8.33 14.18 14.73
N GLY A 284 -7.80 13.98 13.53
CA GLY A 284 -7.96 14.89 12.40
C GLY A 284 -7.18 16.21 12.52
N GLN A 285 -6.37 16.37 13.57
CA GLN A 285 -5.53 17.55 13.75
C GLN A 285 -4.27 17.42 12.88
N LEU A 286 -4.05 18.36 11.96
CA LEU A 286 -2.87 18.39 11.10
C LEU A 286 -1.61 18.79 11.89
N LYS A 287 -1.25 17.94 12.86
CA LYS A 287 -0.06 18.04 13.69
C LYS A 287 0.61 16.68 13.75
N VAL A 288 1.90 16.63 13.45
CA VAL A 288 2.68 15.39 13.49
C VAL A 288 3.20 15.14 14.89
N GLU A 289 2.89 13.96 15.41
CA GLU A 289 3.41 13.42 16.66
C GLU A 289 4.44 12.33 16.38
N LYS A 290 5.41 12.15 17.30
CA LYS A 290 6.39 11.07 17.21
C LYS A 290 5.73 9.72 17.46
N VAL A 291 6.11 8.74 16.67
CA VAL A 291 5.60 7.35 16.75
C VAL A 291 6.75 6.34 16.67
N ASP A 292 6.54 5.16 17.28
CA ASP A 292 7.51 4.06 17.29
C ASP A 292 6.81 2.74 16.98
N PRO A 293 7.29 1.91 16.02
CA PRO A 293 6.72 0.59 15.76
C PRO A 293 6.71 -0.34 16.99
N ALA A 294 7.57 -0.12 17.97
CA ALA A 294 7.56 -0.86 19.24
C ALA A 294 6.30 -0.63 20.07
N GLU A 295 5.55 0.44 19.81
CA GLU A 295 4.34 0.78 20.55
C GLU A 295 3.03 0.30 19.89
N ALA A 296 3.10 -0.37 18.73
CA ALA A 296 1.93 -1.00 18.11
C ALA A 296 1.23 -1.97 19.08
N ARG A 297 -0.09 -2.03 19.02
CA ARG A 297 -0.94 -2.91 19.82
C ARG A 297 -1.79 -3.78 18.91
N LEU A 298 -2.01 -5.04 19.31
CA LEU A 298 -2.81 -6.00 18.57
C LEU A 298 -3.92 -6.54 19.47
N TYR A 299 -5.13 -6.61 18.90
CA TYR A 299 -6.34 -7.13 19.52
C TYR A 299 -6.87 -8.32 18.72
N THR A 300 -7.41 -9.35 19.38
CA THR A 300 -7.84 -10.61 18.75
C THR A 300 -9.29 -10.98 19.04
N GLN A 301 -10.08 -10.10 19.66
CA GLN A 301 -11.49 -10.37 20.00
C GLN A 301 -12.27 -10.96 18.82
N HIS A 302 -12.18 -10.33 17.66
CA HIS A 302 -12.89 -10.72 16.45
C HIS A 302 -12.04 -11.51 15.44
N SER A 303 -10.81 -11.87 15.83
CA SER A 303 -9.89 -12.63 14.97
C SER A 303 -9.90 -14.11 15.32
N TYR A 304 -9.59 -14.99 14.33
CA TYR A 304 -9.55 -16.44 14.52
C TYR A 304 -8.31 -16.89 15.33
N TYR A 305 -8.01 -16.16 16.40
CA TYR A 305 -6.98 -16.48 17.41
C TYR A 305 -7.62 -16.60 18.79
N GLU A 306 -6.93 -17.21 19.75
CA GLU A 306 -7.37 -17.23 21.14
C GLU A 306 -7.46 -15.79 21.69
N ASP A 307 -8.46 -15.49 22.52
CA ASP A 307 -8.79 -14.11 22.93
C ASP A 307 -7.73 -13.48 23.85
N ASP A 308 -6.93 -14.27 24.53
CA ASP A 308 -5.84 -13.83 25.40
C ASP A 308 -4.55 -13.51 24.65
N MET A 309 -4.53 -13.75 23.33
CA MET A 309 -3.33 -13.61 22.50
C MET A 309 -3.13 -12.22 21.88
N GLY A 310 -3.95 -11.23 22.18
CA GLY A 310 -3.83 -9.92 21.59
C GLY A 310 -4.85 -8.92 22.11
N LYS A 311 -4.96 -8.77 23.42
CA LYS A 311 -5.76 -7.72 24.07
C LYS A 311 -4.92 -6.47 24.31
N GLY A 312 -4.59 -5.73 23.25
CA GLY A 312 -3.69 -4.59 23.34
C GLY A 312 -2.24 -4.96 23.62
N GLN A 313 -1.80 -6.16 23.22
CA GLN A 313 -0.43 -6.62 23.41
C GLN A 313 0.50 -6.12 22.30
N LYS A 314 1.79 -6.01 22.63
CA LYS A 314 2.83 -5.71 21.63
C LYS A 314 3.04 -6.91 20.70
N PRO A 315 3.47 -6.70 19.44
CA PRO A 315 3.63 -7.78 18.46
C PRO A 315 4.54 -8.93 18.92
N PHE A 316 5.58 -8.66 19.70
CA PHE A 316 6.42 -9.72 20.28
C PHE A 316 5.71 -10.59 21.32
N ASP A 317 4.71 -10.05 22.00
CA ASP A 317 4.04 -10.70 23.13
C ASP A 317 2.76 -11.41 22.70
N VAL A 318 2.24 -11.09 21.49
CA VAL A 318 1.05 -11.74 20.95
C VAL A 318 1.35 -13.21 20.63
N GLY A 319 0.50 -14.09 21.09
CA GLY A 319 0.52 -15.49 20.70
C GLY A 319 0.14 -15.69 19.23
N GLN A 320 0.48 -16.86 18.71
CA GLN A 320 0.22 -17.23 17.31
C GLN A 320 -0.70 -18.43 17.19
N LYS A 321 -1.33 -18.84 18.29
CA LYS A 321 -2.20 -19.99 18.33
C LYS A 321 -3.57 -19.62 17.78
N ALA A 322 -3.83 -20.08 16.55
CA ALA A 322 -5.15 -20.00 15.95
C ALA A 322 -6.13 -20.94 16.69
N ILE A 323 -7.38 -20.52 16.80
CA ILE A 323 -8.46 -21.43 17.19
C ILE A 323 -8.67 -22.48 16.11
N LYS A 324 -9.34 -23.58 16.46
CA LYS A 324 -9.83 -24.51 15.45
C LYS A 324 -10.81 -23.80 14.53
N PHE A 325 -10.49 -23.73 13.25
CA PHE A 325 -11.31 -23.08 12.26
C PHE A 325 -12.28 -24.10 11.66
N ASP A 326 -13.58 -23.88 11.90
CA ASP A 326 -14.67 -24.75 11.43
C ASP A 326 -15.46 -24.12 10.26
N GLY A 327 -14.92 -23.05 9.65
CA GLY A 327 -15.55 -22.27 8.58
C GLY A 327 -15.90 -20.84 9.00
N TYR A 328 -16.28 -20.01 8.04
CA TYR A 328 -16.72 -18.64 8.32
C TYR A 328 -18.13 -18.66 8.90
N PRO A 329 -18.42 -17.88 9.97
CA PRO A 329 -19.75 -17.79 10.49
C PRO A 329 -20.72 -17.30 9.39
N PRO A 330 -21.95 -17.83 9.34
CA PRO A 330 -22.98 -17.29 8.46
C PRO A 330 -23.17 -15.80 8.74
N ILE A 331 -23.20 -14.99 7.69
CA ILE A 331 -23.36 -13.52 7.79
C ILE A 331 -24.67 -13.15 8.52
N ASP A 332 -25.67 -14.03 8.43
CA ASP A 332 -26.97 -13.88 9.12
C ASP A 332 -27.02 -14.66 10.43
N GLY A 333 -25.90 -15.26 10.85
CA GLY A 333 -25.83 -16.01 12.09
C GLY A 333 -25.93 -15.14 13.34
N PRO A 334 -26.38 -15.70 14.48
CA PRO A 334 -26.57 -14.94 15.72
C PRO A 334 -25.28 -14.38 16.30
N ASP A 335 -24.13 -14.97 15.94
CA ASP A 335 -22.82 -14.55 16.43
C ASP A 335 -22.14 -13.51 15.53
N PHE A 336 -22.67 -13.20 14.35
CA PHE A 336 -22.16 -12.14 13.50
C PHE A 336 -22.92 -10.83 13.79
N PRO A 337 -22.25 -9.73 14.07
CA PRO A 337 -20.80 -9.45 14.01
C PRO A 337 -20.08 -9.51 15.37
N THR A 338 -20.66 -10.08 16.40
CA THR A 338 -20.13 -10.05 17.77
C THR A 338 -19.07 -11.12 18.03
N GLY A 339 -19.06 -12.20 17.24
CA GLY A 339 -18.11 -13.28 17.32
C GLY A 339 -16.82 -13.01 16.51
N LYS A 340 -16.11 -14.10 16.22
CA LYS A 340 -14.90 -14.07 15.38
C LYS A 340 -15.30 -14.10 13.90
N TYR A 341 -14.75 -13.16 13.10
CA TYR A 341 -15.10 -13.04 11.68
C TYR A 341 -13.90 -12.73 10.77
N ASP A 342 -12.69 -12.59 11.31
CA ASP A 342 -11.51 -12.13 10.56
C ASP A 342 -10.25 -12.96 10.89
N TRP A 343 -9.33 -13.11 9.93
CA TRP A 343 -7.98 -13.61 10.21
C TRP A 343 -6.99 -12.50 10.58
N THR A 344 -7.33 -11.23 10.33
CA THR A 344 -6.49 -10.09 10.69
C THR A 344 -6.69 -9.73 12.15
N ARG A 345 -5.59 -9.51 12.87
CA ARG A 345 -5.61 -8.93 14.22
C ARG A 345 -5.86 -7.43 14.11
N ALA A 346 -6.69 -6.88 14.98
CA ALA A 346 -6.95 -5.44 14.98
C ALA A 346 -5.74 -4.67 15.50
N ALA A 347 -4.97 -4.09 14.58
CA ALA A 347 -3.86 -3.23 14.92
C ALA A 347 -4.37 -1.86 15.42
N ARG A 348 -3.77 -1.37 16.51
CA ARG A 348 -4.08 -0.08 17.16
C ARG A 348 -2.79 0.60 17.58
N TYR A 349 -2.86 1.91 17.79
CA TYR A 349 -1.73 2.69 18.27
C TYR A 349 -2.15 3.56 19.46
N PRO A 350 -1.31 3.66 20.53
CA PRO A 350 -1.62 4.52 21.66
C PRO A 350 -1.58 6.00 21.23
N SER A 351 -2.71 6.67 21.36
CA SER A 351 -2.83 8.13 21.11
C SER A 351 -2.14 8.92 22.21
N PRO A 352 -1.84 10.21 21.98
CA PRO A 352 -1.35 11.12 23.04
C PRO A 352 -2.26 11.22 24.26
N ALA A 353 -3.55 10.89 24.11
CA ALA A 353 -4.50 10.83 25.22
C ALA A 353 -4.47 9.50 25.99
N GLY A 354 -3.55 8.57 25.66
CA GLY A 354 -3.38 7.29 26.33
C GLY A 354 -4.42 6.23 26.01
N LYS A 355 -5.18 6.40 24.91
CA LYS A 355 -6.13 5.41 24.41
C LYS A 355 -5.59 4.78 23.13
N ASP A 356 -5.72 3.49 22.99
CA ASP A 356 -5.43 2.81 21.75
C ASP A 356 -6.50 3.13 20.70
N VAL A 357 -6.07 3.60 19.52
CA VAL A 357 -6.96 4.06 18.45
C VAL A 357 -6.64 3.36 17.13
N PRO A 358 -7.63 3.17 16.25
CA PRO A 358 -7.38 2.70 14.89
C PRO A 358 -6.61 3.77 14.11
N MET A 359 -5.68 3.33 13.29
CA MET A 359 -4.85 4.21 12.45
C MET A 359 -5.02 3.85 10.98
N GLU A 360 -5.29 4.82 10.15
CA GLU A 360 -5.17 4.68 8.70
C GLU A 360 -3.71 4.80 8.30
N VAL A 361 -3.25 3.91 7.44
CA VAL A 361 -1.90 3.90 6.89
C VAL A 361 -1.94 3.92 5.36
N GLY A 362 -0.82 4.23 4.72
CA GLY A 362 -0.70 4.24 3.27
C GLY A 362 -0.43 5.62 2.69
N PRO A 363 -0.53 5.77 1.37
CA PRO A 363 -0.14 7.00 0.68
C PRO A 363 -0.76 8.27 1.24
N LEU A 364 -2.04 8.22 1.69
CA LEU A 364 -2.67 9.38 2.32
C LEU A 364 -1.97 9.78 3.63
N ALA A 365 -1.70 8.81 4.51
CA ALA A 365 -1.00 9.06 5.77
C ALA A 365 0.42 9.60 5.53
N GLU A 366 1.15 9.00 4.59
CA GLU A 366 2.51 9.39 4.23
C GLU A 366 2.57 10.82 3.67
N VAL A 367 1.66 11.13 2.73
CA VAL A 367 1.57 12.47 2.12
C VAL A 367 1.14 13.52 3.15
N LEU A 368 0.15 13.24 4.01
CA LEU A 368 -0.28 14.17 5.05
C LEU A 368 0.84 14.46 6.06
N VAL A 369 1.54 13.42 6.54
CA VAL A 369 2.66 13.60 7.48
C VAL A 369 3.80 14.37 6.82
N ALA A 370 4.16 14.05 5.57
CA ALA A 370 5.22 14.75 4.82
C ALA A 370 4.84 16.20 4.51
N TYR A 371 3.58 16.47 4.16
CA TYR A 371 3.05 17.81 3.92
C TYR A 371 3.14 18.68 5.18
N VAL A 372 2.62 18.18 6.30
CA VAL A 372 2.66 18.91 7.59
C VAL A 372 4.10 19.07 8.09
N SER A 373 4.99 18.14 7.78
CA SER A 373 6.42 18.23 8.08
C SER A 373 7.19 19.19 7.15
N GLY A 374 6.56 19.73 6.11
CA GLY A 374 7.16 20.69 5.18
C GLY A 374 8.11 20.07 4.15
N GLN A 375 7.94 18.80 3.79
CA GLN A 375 8.70 18.18 2.71
C GLN A 375 8.35 18.85 1.38
N LYS A 376 9.33 19.50 0.76
CA LYS A 376 9.14 20.50 -0.31
C LYS A 376 8.42 19.96 -1.54
N ASP A 377 8.81 18.78 -1.99
CA ASP A 377 8.23 18.20 -3.22
C ASP A 377 6.81 17.68 -2.99
N VAL A 378 6.54 17.13 -1.79
CA VAL A 378 5.18 16.74 -1.39
C VAL A 378 4.29 17.98 -1.26
N VAL A 379 4.76 19.05 -0.61
CA VAL A 379 4.01 20.32 -0.51
C VAL A 379 3.69 20.85 -1.90
N LYS A 380 4.68 20.91 -2.80
CA LYS A 380 4.49 21.35 -4.18
C LYS A 380 3.37 20.56 -4.89
N TYR A 381 3.43 19.24 -4.88
CA TYR A 381 2.48 18.42 -5.63
C TYR A 381 1.09 18.34 -4.97
N VAL A 382 1.01 18.45 -3.65
CA VAL A 382 -0.27 18.63 -2.94
C VAL A 382 -0.92 19.95 -3.32
N ASP A 383 -0.18 21.04 -3.31
CA ASP A 383 -0.71 22.36 -3.65
C ASP A 383 -1.14 22.43 -5.12
N GLU A 384 -0.40 21.81 -6.04
CA GLU A 384 -0.79 21.64 -7.45
C GLU A 384 -2.12 20.87 -7.58
N ALA A 385 -2.27 19.75 -6.86
CA ALA A 385 -3.49 18.94 -6.89
C ALA A 385 -4.70 19.71 -6.34
N LEU A 386 -4.53 20.39 -5.19
CA LEU A 386 -5.59 21.19 -4.58
C LEU A 386 -5.99 22.37 -5.47
N ALA A 387 -5.03 23.03 -6.12
CA ALA A 387 -5.32 24.11 -7.06
C ALA A 387 -6.12 23.61 -8.27
N ALA A 388 -5.80 22.43 -8.81
CA ALA A 388 -6.49 21.87 -9.96
C ALA A 388 -7.99 21.58 -9.71
N ILE A 389 -8.37 21.34 -8.45
CA ILE A 389 -9.78 21.11 -8.04
C ILE A 389 -10.40 22.34 -7.34
N GLY A 390 -9.72 23.51 -7.37
CA GLY A 390 -10.23 24.74 -6.74
C GLY A 390 -10.24 24.75 -5.21
N GLN A 391 -9.39 23.94 -4.56
CA GLN A 391 -9.30 23.77 -3.10
C GLN A 391 -7.96 24.27 -2.54
N THR A 392 -7.37 25.29 -3.14
CA THR A 392 -6.09 25.87 -2.71
C THR A 392 -6.12 26.25 -1.21
N GLY A 393 -5.15 25.77 -0.45
CA GLY A 393 -5.02 26.03 0.97
C GLY A 393 -5.93 25.19 1.88
N HIS A 394 -6.61 24.17 1.34
CA HIS A 394 -7.52 23.29 2.07
C HIS A 394 -7.04 21.81 2.06
N PRO A 395 -5.88 21.50 2.69
CA PRO A 395 -5.34 20.14 2.68
C PRO A 395 -6.24 19.10 3.39
N GLU A 396 -7.19 19.54 4.22
CA GLU A 396 -8.19 18.67 4.87
C GLU A 396 -9.10 17.95 3.86
N VAL A 397 -9.22 18.44 2.63
CA VAL A 397 -9.98 17.79 1.54
C VAL A 397 -9.33 16.47 1.13
N LEU A 398 -8.03 16.29 1.35
CA LEU A 398 -7.33 15.02 1.13
C LEU A 398 -7.88 13.89 2.03
N VAL A 399 -8.52 14.18 3.15
CA VAL A 399 -9.13 13.16 4.01
C VAL A 399 -10.45 12.70 3.39
N SER A 400 -10.34 11.94 2.31
CA SER A 400 -11.48 11.48 1.49
C SER A 400 -11.05 10.35 0.54
N ASN A 401 -12.00 9.74 -0.15
CA ASN A 401 -11.70 8.78 -1.20
C ASN A 401 -10.86 9.40 -2.33
N LEU A 402 -11.21 10.60 -2.81
CA LEU A 402 -10.43 11.30 -3.83
C LEU A 402 -9.01 11.60 -3.35
N GLY A 403 -8.86 12.01 -2.09
CA GLY A 403 -7.55 12.29 -1.53
C GLY A 403 -6.63 11.06 -1.43
N ARG A 404 -7.17 9.85 -1.17
CA ARG A 404 -6.37 8.61 -1.23
C ARG A 404 -5.87 8.33 -2.64
N VAL A 405 -6.70 8.58 -3.65
CA VAL A 405 -6.29 8.46 -5.07
C VAL A 405 -5.18 9.45 -5.37
N ALA A 406 -5.38 10.73 -5.03
CA ALA A 406 -4.41 11.79 -5.28
C ALA A 406 -3.08 11.56 -4.56
N ALA A 407 -3.11 11.17 -3.28
CA ALA A 407 -1.92 10.92 -2.48
C ALA A 407 -1.02 9.84 -3.10
N ARG A 408 -1.60 8.80 -3.70
CA ARG A 408 -0.84 7.72 -4.36
C ARG A 408 -0.11 8.22 -5.60
N VAL A 409 -0.73 9.07 -6.40
CA VAL A 409 -0.10 9.66 -7.59
C VAL A 409 0.97 10.69 -7.18
N ILE A 410 0.70 11.51 -6.15
CA ILE A 410 1.70 12.44 -5.58
C ILE A 410 2.93 11.68 -5.10
N LYS A 411 2.73 10.60 -4.33
CA LYS A 411 3.82 9.73 -3.87
C LYS A 411 4.63 9.17 -5.05
N ALA A 412 3.97 8.71 -6.11
CA ALA A 412 4.63 8.19 -7.30
C ALA A 412 5.53 9.25 -7.97
N ARG A 413 5.03 10.48 -8.16
CA ARG A 413 5.82 11.59 -8.74
C ARG A 413 7.07 11.90 -7.93
N VAL A 414 6.95 11.99 -6.60
CA VAL A 414 8.11 12.23 -5.73
C VAL A 414 9.12 11.08 -5.84
N ASN A 415 8.67 9.84 -5.80
CA ASN A 415 9.56 8.67 -5.81
C ASN A 415 10.39 8.55 -7.08
N VAL A 416 9.82 8.80 -8.26
CA VAL A 416 10.55 8.63 -9.53
C VAL A 416 11.65 9.68 -9.71
N ASP A 417 11.46 10.88 -9.16
CA ASP A 417 12.49 11.92 -9.17
C ASP A 417 13.71 11.51 -8.33
N TYR A 418 13.48 11.02 -7.13
CA TYR A 418 14.57 10.61 -6.22
C TYR A 418 15.22 9.30 -6.64
N ALA A 419 14.52 8.38 -7.30
CA ALA A 419 15.10 7.15 -7.83
C ALA A 419 16.28 7.44 -8.78
N ALA A 420 16.13 8.42 -9.68
CA ALA A 420 17.21 8.85 -10.57
C ALA A 420 18.36 9.51 -9.78
N GLN A 421 18.05 10.35 -8.79
CA GLN A 421 19.08 11.01 -7.97
C GLN A 421 19.95 9.99 -7.22
N TRP A 422 19.34 8.97 -6.59
CA TRP A 422 20.13 7.93 -5.89
C TRP A 422 21.00 7.10 -6.82
N GLY A 423 20.56 6.84 -8.06
CA GLY A 423 21.40 6.23 -9.08
C GLY A 423 22.64 7.07 -9.40
N MET A 424 22.48 8.38 -9.52
CA MET A 424 23.60 9.31 -9.75
C MET A 424 24.52 9.41 -8.53
N ASP A 425 23.98 9.41 -7.31
CA ASP A 425 24.76 9.44 -6.08
C ASP A 425 25.59 8.15 -5.92
N LEU A 426 25.01 7.00 -6.28
CA LEU A 426 25.72 5.72 -6.29
C LEU A 426 26.90 5.73 -7.30
N LEU A 427 26.67 6.24 -8.51
CA LEU A 427 27.75 6.42 -9.50
C LEU A 427 28.86 7.33 -8.98
N ALA A 428 28.51 8.40 -8.27
CA ALA A 428 29.49 9.31 -7.67
C ALA A 428 30.33 8.61 -6.58
N ASN A 429 29.70 7.80 -5.71
CA ASN A 429 30.39 7.01 -4.69
C ASN A 429 31.35 5.99 -5.32
N ILE A 430 30.90 5.24 -6.33
CA ILE A 430 31.73 4.26 -7.06
C ILE A 430 32.92 4.98 -7.72
N LYS A 431 32.71 6.13 -8.37
CA LYS A 431 33.77 6.94 -8.98
C LYS A 431 34.77 7.45 -7.95
N ALA A 432 34.35 7.74 -6.74
CA ALA A 432 35.21 8.12 -5.62
C ALA A 432 35.99 6.94 -5.01
N GLY A 433 35.72 5.71 -5.46
CA GLY A 433 36.38 4.48 -4.98
C GLY A 433 35.71 3.86 -3.76
N ASP A 434 34.51 4.33 -3.35
CA ASP A 434 33.74 3.68 -2.28
C ASP A 434 32.99 2.48 -2.86
N THR A 435 33.39 1.28 -2.43
CA THR A 435 32.78 -0.01 -2.80
C THR A 435 32.13 -0.71 -1.60
N SER A 436 32.02 -0.04 -0.47
CA SER A 436 31.42 -0.61 0.75
C SER A 436 29.91 -0.83 0.55
N CYS A 437 29.43 -2.06 0.76
CA CYS A 437 28.03 -2.40 0.57
C CYS A 437 27.47 -3.37 1.63
N PHE A 438 28.28 -3.80 2.58
CA PHE A 438 27.90 -4.79 3.58
C PHE A 438 28.63 -4.58 4.90
N THR A 439 27.92 -4.75 6.01
CA THR A 439 28.41 -4.79 7.39
C THR A 439 28.12 -6.17 7.97
N GLU A 440 29.13 -6.87 8.44
CA GLU A 440 29.00 -8.23 8.98
C GLU A 440 28.15 -8.22 10.26
N PRO A 441 27.02 -8.96 10.32
CA PRO A 441 26.22 -9.06 11.52
C PRO A 441 26.82 -10.06 12.51
N ASN A 442 26.60 -9.86 13.82
CA ASN A 442 26.97 -10.83 14.84
C ASN A 442 25.96 -11.99 14.90
N LEU A 443 26.30 -13.11 14.26
CA LEU A 443 25.43 -14.30 14.19
C LEU A 443 25.16 -14.95 15.55
N MET A 444 26.00 -14.71 16.54
CA MET A 444 25.86 -15.27 17.89
C MET A 444 25.18 -14.30 18.86
N ALA A 445 24.68 -13.17 18.37
CA ALA A 445 23.95 -12.22 19.20
C ALA A 445 22.70 -12.86 19.82
N GLU A 446 22.39 -12.41 21.03
CA GLU A 446 21.05 -12.54 21.62
C GLU A 446 20.44 -11.15 21.66
N GLY A 447 19.40 -10.92 20.88
CA GLY A 447 18.84 -9.58 20.76
C GLY A 447 17.49 -9.52 20.08
N GLU A 448 16.90 -8.33 20.14
CA GLU A 448 15.64 -8.00 19.49
C GLU A 448 15.87 -6.87 18.48
N GLY A 449 15.25 -7.00 17.32
CA GLY A 449 15.24 -5.96 16.30
C GLY A 449 13.83 -5.69 15.82
N ILE A 450 13.51 -4.40 15.69
CA ILE A 450 12.23 -3.93 15.18
C ILE A 450 12.52 -3.03 14.00
N SER A 451 11.87 -3.30 12.88
CA SER A 451 11.90 -2.46 11.69
C SER A 451 10.53 -1.82 11.47
N GLY A 452 10.54 -0.62 10.91
CA GLY A 452 9.34 0.05 10.41
C GLY A 452 9.71 0.90 9.21
N TYR A 453 9.26 0.47 8.04
CA TYR A 453 9.27 1.21 6.77
C TYR A 453 7.92 1.03 6.10
N ASP A 454 7.45 2.04 5.40
CA ASP A 454 6.19 1.92 4.69
C ASP A 454 6.37 1.09 3.40
N ALA A 455 5.38 0.28 3.13
CA ALA A 455 5.17 -0.42 1.87
C ALA A 455 4.30 0.44 0.94
N PRO A 456 4.02 0.04 -0.31
CA PRO A 456 3.07 0.74 -1.17
C PRO A 456 1.72 1.03 -0.50
N ARG A 457 1.27 0.11 0.36
CA ARG A 457 0.00 0.16 1.10
C ARG A 457 0.10 0.80 2.48
N GLY A 458 1.32 1.19 2.92
CA GLY A 458 1.56 1.95 4.16
C GLY A 458 2.39 1.22 5.20
N ALA A 459 2.17 1.57 6.46
CA ALA A 459 2.99 1.20 7.59
C ALA A 459 3.18 -0.32 7.75
N LEU A 460 4.38 -0.79 7.44
CA LEU A 460 4.81 -2.18 7.58
C LEU A 460 5.89 -2.27 8.65
N SER A 461 5.73 -3.16 9.61
CA SER A 461 6.76 -3.44 10.61
C SER A 461 7.02 -4.93 10.76
N HIS A 462 8.30 -5.27 10.93
CA HIS A 462 8.77 -6.60 11.24
C HIS A 462 9.52 -6.61 12.58
N TYR A 463 9.38 -7.71 13.30
CA TYR A 463 9.90 -7.92 14.64
C TYR A 463 10.66 -9.24 14.65
N CYS A 464 11.95 -9.22 15.00
CA CYS A 464 12.81 -10.38 15.00
C CYS A 464 13.56 -10.49 16.32
N ARG A 465 13.43 -11.63 17.01
CA ARG A 465 14.23 -11.96 18.19
C ARG A 465 15.15 -13.12 17.85
N VAL A 466 16.43 -12.94 18.09
CA VAL A 466 17.46 -13.93 17.77
C VAL A 466 18.16 -14.46 19.02
N LYS A 467 18.54 -15.75 18.99
CA LYS A 467 19.36 -16.41 20.02
C LYS A 467 20.04 -17.63 19.43
N GLY A 468 21.33 -17.81 19.69
CA GLY A 468 22.08 -18.98 19.26
C GLY A 468 22.07 -19.18 17.72
N GLY A 469 22.13 -18.11 16.93
CA GLY A 469 22.13 -18.16 15.48
C GLY A 469 20.78 -18.51 14.86
N LYS A 470 19.69 -18.42 15.61
CA LYS A 470 18.32 -18.74 15.17
C LYS A 470 17.35 -17.62 15.54
N THR A 471 16.30 -17.48 14.72
CA THR A 471 15.12 -16.73 15.12
C THR A 471 14.34 -17.51 16.17
N VAL A 472 14.10 -16.91 17.33
CA VAL A 472 13.31 -17.53 18.41
C VAL A 472 11.91 -16.97 18.51
N LYS A 473 11.68 -15.79 17.91
CA LYS A 473 10.36 -15.18 17.75
C LYS A 473 10.37 -14.29 16.52
N TYR A 474 9.30 -14.33 15.77
CA TYR A 474 9.07 -13.46 14.63
C TYR A 474 7.63 -12.94 14.61
N ALA A 475 7.44 -11.68 14.27
CA ALA A 475 6.12 -11.11 14.06
C ALA A 475 6.16 -10.06 12.93
N ALA A 476 5.03 -9.86 12.27
CA ALA A 476 4.87 -8.85 11.26
C ALA A 476 3.52 -8.16 11.40
N VAL A 477 3.51 -6.84 11.23
CA VAL A 477 2.28 -6.04 11.17
C VAL A 477 2.27 -5.31 9.82
N PRO A 478 1.75 -5.95 8.76
CA PRO A 478 1.59 -5.34 7.44
C PRO A 478 0.58 -4.19 7.44
N ALA A 479 0.64 -3.35 6.41
CA ALA A 479 -0.27 -2.22 6.21
C ALA A 479 -1.75 -2.63 6.27
N SER A 480 -2.10 -3.77 5.66
CA SER A 480 -3.47 -4.29 5.69
C SER A 480 -3.95 -4.68 7.09
N ASN A 481 -3.06 -5.02 8.03
CA ASN A 481 -3.45 -5.24 9.43
C ASN A 481 -3.94 -3.96 10.11
N TRP A 482 -3.52 -2.79 9.63
CA TRP A 482 -4.02 -1.50 10.09
C TRP A 482 -5.33 -1.15 9.39
N ASN A 483 -5.32 -1.10 8.05
CA ASN A 483 -6.45 -0.61 7.25
C ASN A 483 -7.64 -1.58 7.27
N LEU A 484 -7.38 -2.89 7.20
CA LEU A 484 -8.39 -3.96 7.26
C LEU A 484 -8.50 -4.55 8.67
N ALA A 485 -8.16 -3.78 9.70
CA ALA A 485 -8.36 -4.21 11.08
C ALA A 485 -9.86 -4.44 11.33
N PRO A 486 -10.26 -5.58 11.93
CA PRO A 486 -11.61 -5.72 12.46
C PRO A 486 -11.83 -4.78 13.64
N ARG A 487 -13.04 -4.75 14.16
CA ARG A 487 -13.33 -4.08 15.43
C ARG A 487 -12.45 -4.62 16.54
N ASP A 488 -12.12 -3.76 17.48
CA ASP A 488 -11.43 -4.16 18.71
C ASP A 488 -12.42 -4.59 19.81
N ASP A 489 -11.88 -4.94 20.97
CA ASP A 489 -12.64 -5.37 22.15
C ASP A 489 -13.65 -4.34 22.66
N MET A 490 -13.51 -3.08 22.25
CA MET A 490 -14.43 -1.98 22.58
C MET A 490 -15.47 -1.73 21.47
N GLY A 491 -15.44 -2.52 20.39
CA GLY A 491 -16.32 -2.36 19.23
C GLY A 491 -15.94 -1.20 18.30
N VAL A 492 -14.74 -0.64 18.43
CA VAL A 492 -14.27 0.47 17.58
C VAL A 492 -13.85 -0.09 16.22
N ARG A 493 -14.43 0.46 15.16
CA ARG A 493 -14.17 0.04 13.76
C ARG A 493 -12.73 0.28 13.34
N GLY A 494 -12.26 -0.57 12.41
CA GLY A 494 -11.04 -0.30 11.66
C GLY A 494 -11.22 0.78 10.58
N PRO A 495 -10.11 1.23 9.96
CA PRO A 495 -10.15 2.34 8.98
C PRO A 495 -11.09 2.11 7.80
N VAL A 496 -11.07 0.93 7.17
CA VAL A 496 -11.94 0.61 6.02
C VAL A 496 -13.40 0.55 6.47
N GLU A 497 -13.70 -0.11 7.59
CA GLU A 497 -15.06 -0.19 8.12
C GLU A 497 -15.63 1.21 8.40
N GLU A 498 -14.84 2.10 8.99
CA GLU A 498 -15.27 3.48 9.28
C GLU A 498 -15.39 4.33 8.02
N ALA A 499 -14.48 4.18 7.04
CA ALA A 499 -14.54 4.91 5.78
C ALA A 499 -15.78 4.57 4.93
N LEU A 500 -16.30 3.35 5.08
CA LEU A 500 -17.51 2.91 4.39
C LEU A 500 -18.77 3.58 4.95
N ILE A 501 -18.77 4.05 6.20
CA ILE A 501 -19.96 4.65 6.82
C ILE A 501 -20.37 5.92 6.07
N GLY A 502 -21.65 5.99 5.71
CA GLY A 502 -22.22 7.13 4.98
C GLY A 502 -21.95 7.10 3.47
N THR A 503 -21.19 6.13 2.95
CA THR A 503 -21.03 5.93 1.50
C THR A 503 -22.40 5.81 0.84
N PRO A 504 -22.71 6.62 -0.19
CA PRO A 504 -23.95 6.47 -0.95
C PRO A 504 -23.95 5.13 -1.69
N VAL A 505 -25.10 4.50 -1.86
CA VAL A 505 -25.30 3.25 -2.61
C VAL A 505 -26.50 3.44 -3.52
N ALA A 506 -26.25 3.64 -4.80
CA ALA A 506 -27.30 3.86 -5.79
C ALA A 506 -28.06 2.56 -6.10
N ASP A 507 -27.33 1.46 -6.22
CA ASP A 507 -27.90 0.13 -6.46
C ASP A 507 -27.21 -0.90 -5.54
N PRO A 508 -27.92 -1.43 -4.53
CA PRO A 508 -27.38 -2.47 -3.66
C PRO A 508 -27.02 -3.80 -4.37
N THR A 509 -27.50 -4.03 -5.58
CA THR A 509 -27.18 -5.22 -6.39
C THR A 509 -25.90 -5.02 -7.22
N GLN A 510 -25.49 -3.77 -7.42
CA GLN A 510 -24.26 -3.36 -8.09
C GLN A 510 -23.52 -2.29 -7.24
N PRO A 511 -22.96 -2.64 -6.09
CA PRO A 511 -22.49 -1.69 -5.08
C PRO A 511 -21.13 -1.06 -5.46
N LEU A 512 -21.07 -0.33 -6.58
CA LEU A 512 -19.87 0.27 -7.15
C LEU A 512 -19.20 1.26 -6.19
N GLU A 513 -19.99 2.05 -5.48
CA GLU A 513 -19.47 3.07 -4.55
C GLU A 513 -18.78 2.43 -3.33
N ILE A 514 -19.23 1.25 -2.91
CA ILE A 514 -18.57 0.45 -1.87
C ILE A 514 -17.21 -0.03 -2.39
N LEU A 515 -17.17 -0.60 -3.61
CA LEU A 515 -15.91 -1.02 -4.23
C LEU A 515 -14.92 0.15 -4.35
N ARG A 516 -15.37 1.31 -4.86
CA ARG A 516 -14.54 2.54 -4.96
C ARG A 516 -13.92 2.88 -3.60
N THR A 517 -14.70 2.89 -2.54
CA THR A 517 -14.20 3.20 -1.19
C THR A 517 -13.15 2.18 -0.75
N VAL A 518 -13.43 0.88 -0.88
CA VAL A 518 -12.50 -0.20 -0.48
C VAL A 518 -11.20 -0.13 -1.31
N HIS A 519 -11.30 0.00 -2.63
CA HIS A 519 -10.13 0.05 -3.52
C HIS A 519 -9.22 1.25 -3.27
N THR A 520 -9.74 2.37 -2.72
CA THR A 520 -8.86 3.51 -2.36
C THR A 520 -7.84 3.17 -1.27
N PHE A 521 -8.11 2.16 -0.45
CA PHE A 521 -7.17 1.65 0.56
C PHE A 521 -6.16 0.65 0.00
N ASP A 522 -6.39 0.13 -1.21
CA ASP A 522 -5.52 -0.87 -1.86
C ASP A 522 -5.31 -2.09 -0.95
N PRO A 523 -6.35 -2.88 -0.69
CA PRO A 523 -6.27 -4.02 0.20
C PRO A 523 -5.22 -5.05 -0.21
#